data_9443adaee4d13d3e265485a5caaa03da
#
_entry.id   9443adaee4d13d3e265485a5caaa03da
#
_cell.length_a   1.000
_cell.length_b   1.000
_cell.length_c   1.000
_cell.angle_alpha   90.00
_cell.angle_beta   90.00
_cell.angle_gamma   90.00
#
_symmetry.space_group_name_H-M   'P 1'
#
loop_
_entity.id
_entity.type
_entity.pdbx_description
1 polymer ?
#
loop_
_entity_poly.entity_id
_entity_poly.type
_entity_poly.pdbx_seq_one_letter_code
_entity_poly.pdbx_strand_id
1 'polypeptide(L)'
;MRTRRAATAGKLTVVLATLALVVAGCGGPSPRAWAASVCQALSPWRAEISKLTSSTQQQMTAQTTPAQAKENLVRLFAGAEEASETARRKVEEAGVPEVERGTEVSAGFQGSLGKMRDAYGRARTTIDGLDTAQAGPFYDGVRAAVDTLNKEYDASALDTSKLDSPELKQAFDEVPECR
;
A
#
# COMPACT_ATOMS: atom_id res chain seq x y z
N MET A 1 -31.66 -83.43 -8.85
CA MET A 1 -30.44 -82.61 -8.69
C MET A 1 -30.88 -81.16 -8.57
N ARG A 2 -30.64 -80.56 -7.41
CA ARG A 2 -31.22 -79.26 -7.03
C ARG A 2 -30.19 -78.21 -7.17
N THR A 3 -30.40 -77.18 -8.02
CA THR A 3 -29.63 -76.01 -8.18
C THR A 3 -30.15 -74.94 -7.20
N ARG A 4 -29.28 -74.52 -6.26
CA ARG A 4 -29.53 -73.37 -5.32
C ARG A 4 -29.04 -72.12 -5.97
N ARG A 5 -29.94 -71.14 -6.17
CA ARG A 5 -29.62 -69.76 -6.54
C ARG A 5 -29.21 -68.97 -5.29
N ALA A 6 -28.01 -68.42 -5.30
CA ALA A 6 -27.57 -67.50 -4.30
C ALA A 6 -28.01 -66.05 -4.67
N ALA A 7 -28.71 -65.38 -3.79
CA ALA A 7 -29.12 -64.01 -3.94
C ALA A 7 -28.01 -63.08 -3.39
N THR A 8 -27.47 -62.26 -4.25
CA THR A 8 -26.50 -61.21 -3.87
C THR A 8 -27.25 -59.95 -3.46
N ALA A 9 -27.22 -59.61 -2.16
CA ALA A 9 -27.75 -58.36 -1.62
C ALA A 9 -26.77 -57.22 -1.92
N GLY A 10 -27.16 -56.34 -2.83
CA GLY A 10 -26.41 -55.09 -3.09
C GLY A 10 -26.66 -54.09 -1.97
N LYS A 11 -25.58 -53.67 -1.30
CA LYS A 11 -25.59 -52.55 -0.35
C LYS A 11 -25.59 -51.26 -1.13
N LEU A 12 -26.70 -50.52 -1.12
CA LEU A 12 -26.82 -49.16 -1.62
C LEU A 12 -26.17 -48.21 -0.58
N THR A 13 -24.95 -47.75 -0.88
CA THR A 13 -24.30 -46.71 -0.07
C THR A 13 -24.81 -45.36 -0.56
N VAL A 14 -25.70 -44.75 0.21
CA VAL A 14 -26.15 -43.36 -0.01
C VAL A 14 -25.03 -42.42 0.46
N VAL A 15 -24.31 -41.84 -0.50
CA VAL A 15 -23.37 -40.76 -0.22
C VAL A 15 -24.17 -39.48 -0.13
N LEU A 16 -24.41 -39.01 1.09
CA LEU A 16 -24.91 -37.65 1.37
C LEU A 16 -23.78 -36.64 1.05
N ALA A 17 -23.81 -36.06 -0.13
CA ALA A 17 -23.02 -34.88 -0.45
C ALA A 17 -23.61 -33.68 0.28
N THR A 18 -23.02 -33.31 1.42
CA THR A 18 -23.29 -32.04 2.10
C THR A 18 -22.72 -30.91 1.26
N LEU A 19 -23.60 -30.27 0.48
CA LEU A 19 -23.31 -29.05 -0.25
C LEU A 19 -23.20 -27.91 0.79
N ALA A 20 -21.96 -27.57 1.20
CA ALA A 20 -21.70 -26.38 2.01
C ALA A 20 -22.00 -25.16 1.13
N LEU A 21 -23.20 -24.54 1.32
CA LEU A 21 -23.48 -23.23 0.79
C LEU A 21 -22.51 -22.24 1.48
N VAL A 22 -21.46 -21.87 0.76
CA VAL A 22 -20.68 -20.67 1.10
C VAL A 22 -21.60 -19.49 0.78
N VAL A 23 -22.28 -18.96 1.79
CA VAL A 23 -22.97 -17.69 1.71
C VAL A 23 -21.86 -16.64 1.60
N ALA A 24 -21.48 -16.29 0.37
CA ALA A 24 -20.73 -15.10 0.11
C ALA A 24 -21.63 -13.92 0.52
N GLY A 25 -21.42 -13.43 1.75
CA GLY A 25 -22.10 -12.25 2.25
C GLY A 25 -21.75 -11.08 1.31
N CYS A 26 -22.77 -10.41 0.77
CA CYS A 26 -22.65 -9.22 -0.06
C CYS A 26 -22.22 -7.98 0.76
N GLY A 27 -21.50 -8.15 1.88
CA GLY A 27 -20.92 -7.08 2.70
C GLY A 27 -19.43 -6.93 2.41
N GLY A 28 -18.88 -5.73 2.63
CA GLY A 28 -17.45 -5.47 2.58
C GLY A 28 -16.68 -6.20 3.69
N PRO A 29 -15.35 -6.07 3.75
CA PRO A 29 -14.55 -6.61 4.85
C PRO A 29 -14.92 -5.95 6.18
N SER A 30 -14.90 -6.73 7.26
CA SER A 30 -15.10 -6.16 8.60
C SER A 30 -14.05 -5.07 8.88
N PRO A 31 -14.32 -4.10 9.79
CA PRO A 31 -13.37 -3.03 10.13
C PRO A 31 -11.98 -3.56 10.47
N ARG A 32 -11.91 -4.65 11.24
CA ARG A 32 -10.65 -5.29 11.63
C ARG A 32 -9.92 -5.94 10.46
N ALA A 33 -10.62 -6.66 9.59
CA ALA A 33 -10.03 -7.29 8.41
C ALA A 33 -9.49 -6.23 7.43
N TRP A 34 -10.25 -5.14 7.25
CA TRP A 34 -9.84 -4.03 6.39
C TRP A 34 -8.61 -3.29 6.95
N ALA A 35 -8.61 -2.96 8.25
CA ALA A 35 -7.47 -2.34 8.92
C ALA A 35 -6.20 -3.20 8.80
N ALA A 36 -6.31 -4.52 8.99
CA ALA A 36 -5.20 -5.45 8.80
C ALA A 36 -4.64 -5.38 7.37
N SER A 37 -5.51 -5.42 6.36
CA SER A 37 -5.10 -5.34 4.95
C SER A 37 -4.44 -4.02 4.62
N VAL A 38 -4.96 -2.90 5.12
CA VAL A 38 -4.35 -1.57 4.95
C VAL A 38 -2.98 -1.52 5.60
N CYS A 39 -2.83 -1.98 6.84
CA CYS A 39 -1.53 -1.97 7.51
C CYS A 39 -0.52 -2.90 6.84
N GLN A 40 -0.95 -4.06 6.32
CA GLN A 40 -0.12 -4.94 5.49
C GLN A 40 0.32 -4.27 4.18
N ALA A 41 -0.47 -3.37 3.62
CA ALA A 41 -0.10 -2.57 2.45
C ALA A 41 0.90 -1.46 2.80
N LEU A 42 0.68 -0.77 3.92
CA LEU A 42 1.44 0.41 4.33
C LEU A 42 2.79 0.07 4.99
N SER A 43 2.92 -1.07 5.67
CA SER A 43 4.17 -1.45 6.34
C SER A 43 5.33 -1.65 5.34
N PRO A 44 5.19 -2.44 4.24
CA PRO A 44 6.23 -2.55 3.23
C PRO A 44 6.52 -1.22 2.51
N TRP A 45 5.51 -0.39 2.29
CA TRP A 45 5.66 0.94 1.71
C TRP A 45 6.58 1.82 2.57
N ARG A 46 6.31 1.92 3.89
CA ARG A 46 7.16 2.67 4.82
C ARG A 46 8.59 2.12 4.87
N ALA A 47 8.74 0.80 4.90
CA ALA A 47 10.03 0.14 4.91
C ALA A 47 10.84 0.46 3.64
N GLU A 48 10.21 0.44 2.46
CA GLU A 48 10.87 0.75 1.20
C GLU A 48 11.28 2.23 1.10
N ILE A 49 10.41 3.17 1.50
CA ILE A 49 10.77 4.60 1.59
C ILE A 49 11.98 4.81 2.51
N SER A 50 11.98 4.19 3.68
CA SER A 50 13.10 4.28 4.64
C SER A 50 14.40 3.71 4.05
N LYS A 51 14.34 2.56 3.40
CA LYS A 51 15.47 1.91 2.74
C LYS A 51 16.04 2.78 1.60
N LEU A 52 15.18 3.29 0.71
CA LEU A 52 15.58 4.18 -0.38
C LEU A 52 16.27 5.44 0.15
N THR A 53 15.70 6.07 1.18
CA THR A 53 16.26 7.26 1.82
C THR A 53 17.63 6.96 2.44
N SER A 54 17.74 5.89 3.23
CA SER A 54 19.00 5.50 3.88
C SER A 54 20.08 5.14 2.87
N SER A 55 19.72 4.41 1.81
CA SER A 55 20.65 4.06 0.73
C SER A 55 21.16 5.30 -0.01
N THR A 56 20.27 6.24 -0.31
CA THR A 56 20.64 7.50 -0.96
C THR A 56 21.55 8.35 -0.06
N GLN A 57 21.24 8.46 1.24
CA GLN A 57 22.11 9.16 2.19
C GLN A 57 23.54 8.59 2.23
N GLN A 58 23.67 7.25 2.22
CA GLN A 58 24.98 6.57 2.19
C GLN A 58 25.76 6.85 0.90
N GLN A 59 25.08 7.07 -0.22
CA GLN A 59 25.69 7.39 -1.51
C GLN A 59 26.04 8.87 -1.68
N MET A 60 25.51 9.75 -0.79
CA MET A 60 25.77 11.20 -0.80
C MET A 60 26.94 11.51 0.14
N THR A 61 28.13 11.61 -0.42
CA THR A 61 29.37 11.94 0.29
C THR A 61 29.90 13.33 -0.11
N ALA A 62 30.94 13.80 0.56
CA ALA A 62 31.60 15.06 0.20
C ALA A 62 32.23 15.04 -1.21
N GLN A 63 32.46 13.86 -1.78
CA GLN A 63 33.01 13.67 -3.11
C GLN A 63 31.94 13.47 -4.18
N THR A 64 30.67 13.37 -3.81
CA THR A 64 29.55 13.17 -4.74
C THR A 64 29.40 14.40 -5.64
N THR A 65 29.55 14.21 -6.95
CA THR A 65 29.33 15.29 -7.93
C THR A 65 27.84 15.61 -8.09
N PRO A 66 27.47 16.81 -8.59
CA PRO A 66 26.07 17.15 -8.87
C PRO A 66 25.38 16.13 -9.79
N ALA A 67 26.07 15.62 -10.81
CA ALA A 67 25.54 14.60 -11.71
C ALA A 67 25.22 13.28 -10.97
N GLN A 68 26.14 12.80 -10.12
CA GLN A 68 25.89 11.60 -9.30
C GLN A 68 24.80 11.82 -8.27
N ALA A 69 24.74 13.00 -7.64
CA ALA A 69 23.66 13.37 -6.72
C ALA A 69 22.30 13.36 -7.42
N LYS A 70 22.21 13.93 -8.62
CA LYS A 70 21.01 13.90 -9.46
C LYS A 70 20.55 12.47 -9.72
N GLU A 71 21.43 11.58 -10.19
CA GLU A 71 21.09 10.18 -10.46
C GLU A 71 20.60 9.46 -9.20
N ASN A 72 21.24 9.69 -8.04
CA ASN A 72 20.84 9.08 -6.78
C ASN A 72 19.44 9.55 -6.34
N LEU A 73 19.17 10.85 -6.45
CA LEU A 73 17.87 11.43 -6.09
C LEU A 73 16.74 11.01 -7.04
N VAL A 74 17.03 10.94 -8.35
CA VAL A 74 16.05 10.46 -9.33
C VAL A 74 15.68 9.00 -9.06
N ARG A 75 16.66 8.13 -8.73
CA ARG A 75 16.35 6.74 -8.33
C ARG A 75 15.55 6.65 -7.04
N LEU A 76 15.90 7.46 -6.03
CA LEU A 76 15.12 7.53 -4.79
C LEU A 76 13.65 7.83 -5.08
N PHE A 77 13.38 8.92 -5.81
CA PHE A 77 12.02 9.38 -6.04
C PHE A 77 11.25 8.47 -7.00
N ALA A 78 11.91 7.83 -7.97
CA ALA A 78 11.29 6.81 -8.80
C ALA A 78 10.84 5.60 -7.98
N GLY A 79 11.69 5.10 -7.09
CA GLY A 79 11.35 4.00 -6.19
C GLY A 79 10.23 4.37 -5.20
N ALA A 80 10.23 5.60 -4.68
CA ALA A 80 9.18 6.09 -3.79
C ALA A 80 7.82 6.25 -4.51
N GLU A 81 7.82 6.72 -5.75
CA GLU A 81 6.65 6.77 -6.63
C GLU A 81 6.06 5.38 -6.85
N GLU A 82 6.89 4.39 -7.22
CA GLU A 82 6.47 3.00 -7.44
C GLU A 82 5.95 2.33 -6.16
N ALA A 83 6.65 2.53 -5.04
CA ALA A 83 6.21 2.00 -3.74
C ALA A 83 4.84 2.56 -3.34
N SER A 84 4.59 3.86 -3.57
CA SER A 84 3.32 4.51 -3.26
C SER A 84 2.18 4.00 -4.15
N GLU A 85 2.43 3.78 -5.44
CA GLU A 85 1.43 3.18 -6.33
C GLU A 85 1.13 1.73 -5.96
N THR A 86 2.15 0.97 -5.56
CA THR A 86 1.96 -0.41 -5.09
C THR A 86 1.12 -0.46 -3.82
N ALA A 87 1.37 0.42 -2.85
CA ALA A 87 0.56 0.54 -1.64
C ALA A 87 -0.87 0.96 -1.97
N ARG A 88 -1.06 1.94 -2.87
CA ARG A 88 -2.38 2.40 -3.31
C ARG A 88 -3.23 1.25 -3.87
N ARG A 89 -2.65 0.44 -4.78
CA ARG A 89 -3.35 -0.73 -5.35
C ARG A 89 -3.71 -1.77 -4.30
N LYS A 90 -2.83 -2.05 -3.35
CA LYS A 90 -3.13 -2.99 -2.26
C LYS A 90 -4.25 -2.48 -1.34
N VAL A 91 -4.32 -1.17 -1.08
CA VAL A 91 -5.43 -0.57 -0.34
C VAL A 91 -6.74 -0.63 -1.15
N GLU A 92 -6.68 -0.46 -2.47
CA GLU A 92 -7.82 -0.65 -3.37
C GLU A 92 -8.33 -2.11 -3.33
N GLU A 93 -7.41 -3.09 -3.38
CA GLU A 93 -7.70 -4.53 -3.27
C GLU A 93 -8.31 -4.90 -1.90
N ALA A 94 -8.00 -4.16 -0.84
CA ALA A 94 -8.64 -4.35 0.47
C ALA A 94 -10.14 -4.02 0.46
N GLY A 95 -10.63 -3.33 -0.55
CA GLY A 95 -12.04 -3.01 -0.76
C GLY A 95 -12.55 -1.88 0.15
N VAL A 96 -13.85 -1.91 0.43
CA VAL A 96 -14.54 -0.91 1.24
C VAL A 96 -14.91 -1.53 2.59
N PRO A 97 -14.49 -0.95 3.73
CA PRO A 97 -14.83 -1.49 5.06
C PRO A 97 -16.34 -1.37 5.34
N GLU A 98 -16.87 -2.35 6.05
CA GLU A 98 -18.28 -2.38 6.47
C GLU A 98 -18.49 -1.47 7.70
N VAL A 99 -18.42 -0.17 7.46
CA VAL A 99 -18.68 0.90 8.44
C VAL A 99 -19.47 2.03 7.78
N GLU A 100 -20.04 2.90 8.60
CA GLU A 100 -20.63 4.15 8.11
C GLU A 100 -19.55 4.94 7.35
N ARG A 101 -19.87 5.46 6.16
CA ARG A 101 -18.94 6.18 5.26
C ARG A 101 -17.71 5.37 4.83
N GLY A 102 -17.78 4.04 4.83
CA GLY A 102 -16.66 3.17 4.45
C GLY A 102 -16.10 3.48 3.06
N THR A 103 -16.94 3.83 2.10
CA THR A 103 -16.51 4.24 0.75
C THR A 103 -15.65 5.49 0.78
N GLU A 104 -16.01 6.50 1.56
CA GLU A 104 -15.24 7.74 1.70
C GLU A 104 -13.91 7.49 2.39
N VAL A 105 -13.90 6.63 3.42
CA VAL A 105 -12.67 6.24 4.11
C VAL A 105 -11.72 5.52 3.15
N SER A 106 -12.19 4.50 2.45
CA SER A 106 -11.36 3.76 1.47
C SER A 106 -10.82 4.69 0.38
N ALA A 107 -11.66 5.56 -0.19
CA ALA A 107 -11.25 6.57 -1.17
C ALA A 107 -10.24 7.58 -0.61
N GLY A 108 -10.35 7.94 0.66
CA GLY A 108 -9.41 8.83 1.36
C GLY A 108 -8.00 8.23 1.43
N PHE A 109 -7.88 6.95 1.82
CA PHE A 109 -6.61 6.23 1.85
C PHE A 109 -5.97 6.11 0.46
N GLN A 110 -6.75 5.70 -0.53
CA GLN A 110 -6.28 5.60 -1.92
C GLN A 110 -5.87 6.97 -2.46
N GLY A 111 -6.67 8.00 -2.20
CA GLY A 111 -6.39 9.38 -2.62
C GLY A 111 -5.12 9.94 -2.01
N SER A 112 -4.86 9.70 -0.72
CA SER A 112 -3.61 10.11 -0.06
C SER A 112 -2.38 9.45 -0.67
N LEU A 113 -2.41 8.13 -0.86
CA LEU A 113 -1.31 7.40 -1.50
C LEU A 113 -1.10 7.84 -2.95
N GLY A 114 -2.19 8.14 -3.69
CA GLY A 114 -2.12 8.71 -5.03
C GLY A 114 -1.44 10.08 -5.06
N LYS A 115 -1.79 10.97 -4.12
CA LYS A 115 -1.13 12.28 -3.97
C LYS A 115 0.34 12.15 -3.63
N MET A 116 0.71 11.22 -2.74
CA MET A 116 2.11 10.94 -2.40
C MET A 116 2.90 10.43 -3.61
N ARG A 117 2.34 9.46 -4.35
CA ARG A 117 2.91 9.00 -5.62
C ARG A 117 3.19 10.17 -6.56
N ASP A 118 2.19 11.02 -6.79
CA ASP A 118 2.30 12.15 -7.72
C ASP A 118 3.31 13.19 -7.23
N ALA A 119 3.41 13.42 -5.92
CA ALA A 119 4.41 14.30 -5.32
C ALA A 119 5.84 13.80 -5.54
N TYR A 120 6.10 12.49 -5.35
CA TYR A 120 7.38 11.88 -5.67
C TYR A 120 7.69 11.95 -7.18
N GLY A 121 6.72 11.71 -8.04
CA GLY A 121 6.86 11.83 -9.49
C GLY A 121 7.22 13.26 -9.93
N ARG A 122 6.60 14.28 -9.32
CA ARG A 122 6.97 15.70 -9.57
C ARG A 122 8.36 16.02 -9.09
N ALA A 123 8.75 15.62 -7.88
CA ALA A 123 10.08 15.82 -7.35
C ALA A 123 11.14 15.17 -8.25
N ARG A 124 10.91 13.92 -8.68
CA ARG A 124 11.75 13.20 -9.64
C ARG A 124 11.93 14.00 -10.93
N THR A 125 10.84 14.41 -11.55
CA THR A 125 10.86 15.14 -12.84
C THR A 125 11.57 16.50 -12.71
N THR A 126 11.32 17.23 -11.62
CA THR A 126 11.95 18.51 -11.34
C THR A 126 13.48 18.35 -11.20
N ILE A 127 13.92 17.37 -10.40
CA ILE A 127 15.36 17.14 -10.17
C ILE A 127 16.05 16.62 -11.44
N ASP A 128 15.37 15.75 -12.22
CA ASP A 128 15.90 15.26 -13.49
C ASP A 128 16.11 16.38 -14.51
N GLY A 129 15.32 17.43 -14.47
CA GLY A 129 15.46 18.63 -15.32
C GLY A 129 16.57 19.61 -14.88
N LEU A 130 17.19 19.46 -13.69
CA LEU A 130 18.21 20.41 -13.22
C LEU A 130 19.52 20.26 -13.98
N ASP A 131 20.16 21.39 -14.30
CA ASP A 131 21.52 21.42 -14.84
C ASP A 131 22.53 21.10 -13.71
N THR A 132 23.50 20.27 -14.02
CA THR A 132 24.57 19.82 -13.11
C THR A 132 25.91 20.51 -13.31
N ALA A 133 26.01 21.44 -14.27
CA ALA A 133 27.25 22.15 -14.59
C ALA A 133 27.77 23.03 -13.44
N GLN A 134 26.84 23.56 -12.62
CA GLN A 134 27.16 24.40 -11.47
C GLN A 134 26.54 23.85 -10.20
N ALA A 135 27.36 23.54 -9.21
CA ALA A 135 26.91 22.89 -7.96
C ALA A 135 25.91 23.76 -7.16
N GLY A 136 26.17 25.08 -7.03
CA GLY A 136 25.30 25.99 -6.28
C GLY A 136 23.85 25.97 -6.80
N PRO A 137 23.61 26.40 -8.05
CA PRO A 137 22.27 26.37 -8.65
C PRO A 137 21.61 24.99 -8.64
N PHE A 138 22.37 23.92 -8.86
CA PHE A 138 21.86 22.55 -8.77
C PHE A 138 21.29 22.25 -7.39
N TYR A 139 22.08 22.46 -6.31
CA TYR A 139 21.60 22.14 -4.95
C TYR A 139 20.51 23.08 -4.47
N ASP A 140 20.45 24.32 -4.94
CA ASP A 140 19.31 25.22 -4.68
C ASP A 140 18.04 24.70 -5.34
N GLY A 141 18.12 24.20 -6.57
CA GLY A 141 17.00 23.55 -7.25
C GLY A 141 16.53 22.26 -6.56
N VAL A 142 17.46 21.44 -6.08
CA VAL A 142 17.14 20.23 -5.30
C VAL A 142 16.41 20.62 -4.01
N ARG A 143 16.90 21.63 -3.28
CA ARG A 143 16.26 22.11 -2.06
C ARG A 143 14.83 22.56 -2.34
N ALA A 144 14.60 23.37 -3.36
CA ALA A 144 13.27 23.84 -3.74
C ALA A 144 12.32 22.70 -4.10
N ALA A 145 12.80 21.65 -4.81
CA ALA A 145 12.01 20.47 -5.14
C ALA A 145 11.62 19.67 -3.89
N VAL A 146 12.56 19.48 -2.95
CA VAL A 146 12.32 18.78 -1.68
C VAL A 146 11.37 19.57 -0.78
N ASP A 147 11.51 20.89 -0.70
CA ASP A 147 10.60 21.76 0.07
C ASP A 147 9.16 21.68 -0.47
N THR A 148 9.02 21.62 -1.79
CA THR A 148 7.71 21.42 -2.44
C THR A 148 7.14 20.04 -2.10
N LEU A 149 7.95 18.99 -2.23
CA LEU A 149 7.55 17.63 -1.86
C LEU A 149 7.08 17.53 -0.40
N ASN A 150 7.82 18.14 0.54
CA ASN A 150 7.44 18.11 1.96
C ASN A 150 6.07 18.79 2.19
N LYS A 151 5.81 19.93 1.56
CA LYS A 151 4.49 20.60 1.65
C LYS A 151 3.35 19.74 1.08
N GLU A 152 3.59 19.09 -0.04
CA GLU A 152 2.60 18.19 -0.67
C GLU A 152 2.39 16.92 0.16
N TYR A 153 3.45 16.39 0.77
CA TYR A 153 3.39 15.25 1.68
C TYR A 153 2.54 15.59 2.91
N ASP A 154 2.80 16.72 3.57
CA ASP A 154 2.03 17.16 4.74
C ASP A 154 0.55 17.38 4.40
N ALA A 155 0.27 17.93 3.22
CA ALA A 155 -1.10 18.13 2.73
C ALA A 155 -1.82 16.83 2.35
N SER A 156 -1.08 15.75 2.09
CA SER A 156 -1.63 14.43 1.73
C SER A 156 -1.64 13.44 2.89
N ALA A 157 -1.01 13.77 4.02
CA ALA A 157 -0.84 12.85 5.14
C ALA A 157 -2.19 12.32 5.65
N LEU A 158 -2.29 10.99 5.67
CA LEU A 158 -3.38 10.27 6.31
C LEU A 158 -3.17 10.33 7.82
N ASP A 159 -4.01 11.09 8.47
CA ASP A 159 -4.11 11.09 9.92
C ASP A 159 -5.23 10.12 10.33
N THR A 160 -4.86 8.90 10.71
CA THR A 160 -5.82 7.88 11.15
C THR A 160 -6.55 8.29 12.43
N SER A 161 -6.00 9.24 13.20
CA SER A 161 -6.66 9.77 14.39
C SER A 161 -7.90 10.62 14.05
N LYS A 162 -7.97 11.12 12.83
CA LYS A 162 -9.09 11.92 12.30
C LYS A 162 -10.13 11.10 11.53
N LEU A 163 -10.02 9.77 11.56
CA LEU A 163 -11.05 8.91 10.99
C LEU A 163 -12.38 9.12 11.73
N ASP A 164 -13.43 9.39 10.97
CA ASP A 164 -14.79 9.64 11.46
C ASP A 164 -15.55 8.30 11.72
N SER A 165 -14.82 7.28 12.22
CA SER A 165 -15.35 5.96 12.56
C SER A 165 -14.64 5.43 13.79
N PRO A 166 -15.35 5.35 14.94
CA PRO A 166 -14.82 4.76 16.17
C PRO A 166 -14.39 3.30 15.97
N GLU A 167 -15.15 2.53 15.18
CA GLU A 167 -14.89 1.12 14.91
C GLU A 167 -13.56 0.94 14.15
N LEU A 168 -13.25 1.81 13.19
CA LEU A 168 -11.98 1.76 12.46
C LEU A 168 -10.82 2.23 13.34
N LYS A 169 -11.01 3.26 14.18
CA LYS A 169 -9.97 3.66 15.14
C LYS A 169 -9.60 2.48 16.04
N GLN A 170 -10.59 1.85 16.64
CA GLN A 170 -10.38 0.67 17.49
C GLN A 170 -9.69 -0.45 16.69
N ALA A 171 -10.12 -0.72 15.45
CA ALA A 171 -9.52 -1.74 14.60
C ALA A 171 -8.03 -1.47 14.33
N PHE A 172 -7.65 -0.23 14.01
CA PHE A 172 -6.25 0.14 13.79
C PHE A 172 -5.39 0.01 15.06
N ASP A 173 -5.97 0.28 16.24
CA ASP A 173 -5.27 0.16 17.52
C ASP A 173 -5.06 -1.31 17.94
N GLU A 174 -6.00 -2.20 17.58
CA GLU A 174 -5.99 -3.62 17.99
C GLU A 174 -5.25 -4.54 17.03
N VAL A 175 -5.15 -4.18 15.76
CA VAL A 175 -4.56 -5.04 14.73
C VAL A 175 -3.03 -5.08 14.85
N PRO A 176 -2.41 -6.27 15.00
CA PRO A 176 -0.96 -6.41 15.16
C PRO A 176 -0.16 -5.86 13.98
N GLU A 177 -0.70 -5.96 12.77
CA GLU A 177 -0.08 -5.49 11.52
C GLU A 177 0.10 -3.97 11.47
N CYS A 178 -0.58 -3.24 12.34
CA CYS A 178 -0.51 -1.78 12.45
C CYS A 178 0.53 -1.26 13.46
N ARG A 179 1.21 -2.15 14.19
CA ARG A 179 2.17 -1.85 15.28
C ARG A 179 3.62 -1.85 14.82
#